data_dd945c46b3add557af1252466cb77ee6
#
_entry.id   dd945c46b3add557af1252466cb77ee6
#
_cell.length_a   1.000
_cell.length_b   1.000
_cell.length_c   1.000
_cell.angle_alpha   90.00
_cell.angle_beta   90.00
_cell.angle_gamma   90.00
#
_symmetry.space_group_name_H-M   'P 1'
#
loop_
_entity.id
_entity.type
_entity.pdbx_description
1 polymer ?
#
loop_
_entity_poly.entity_id
_entity_poly.type
_entity_poly.pdbx_seq_one_letter_code
_entity_poly.pdbx_strand_id
1 'polypeptide(L)'
;LFSRCAHHVCPHCGARVEPSLNVAAGLSLTCPACGREFYAPSAEDLAFNSGGACPTCGGTGVMREVDEASLVPDESKTINEGAVLPWGTLMWDLMKQVAGEMGVRTDVPFNQLTPQERDLVFHGPAVKKHILYVPKNGEGATPLDFTYYNAVYTVENALAKVKDDKGLKRVARFLREGPCRDCGGTRLSEAARQPQVRGI
;
A
#
# COMPACT_ATOMS: atom_id res chain seq x y z
N LEU A 1 -29.71 13.74 4.91
CA LEU A 1 -30.54 12.76 5.62
C LEU A 1 -29.79 12.22 6.85
N PHE A 2 -28.65 11.52 6.68
CA PHE A 2 -27.93 10.89 7.78
C PHE A 2 -27.48 11.88 8.87
N SER A 3 -26.98 13.05 8.53
CA SER A 3 -26.59 14.06 9.54
C SER A 3 -27.73 14.55 10.41
N ARG A 4 -28.99 14.48 9.94
CA ARG A 4 -30.16 15.02 10.67
C ARG A 4 -31.06 13.96 11.30
N CYS A 5 -31.16 12.80 10.67
CA CYS A 5 -32.10 11.75 11.02
C CYS A 5 -31.45 10.48 11.54
N ALA A 6 -30.12 10.42 11.53
CA ALA A 6 -29.39 9.24 12.02
C ALA A 6 -29.27 9.26 13.54
N HIS A 7 -29.21 8.08 14.11
CA HIS A 7 -28.65 7.90 15.44
C HIS A 7 -27.14 8.03 15.34
N HIS A 8 -26.57 8.79 16.24
CA HIS A 8 -25.12 9.00 16.32
C HIS A 8 -24.51 8.14 17.42
N VAL A 9 -23.20 7.94 17.34
CA VAL A 9 -22.43 7.20 18.35
C VAL A 9 -21.55 8.17 19.11
N CYS A 10 -21.64 8.15 20.43
CA CYS A 10 -20.78 8.97 21.25
C CYS A 10 -19.32 8.51 21.13
N PRO A 11 -18.37 9.38 20.74
CA PRO A 11 -16.97 9.00 20.55
C PRO A 11 -16.25 8.69 21.87
N HIS A 12 -16.85 9.02 23.02
CA HIS A 12 -16.25 8.82 24.34
C HIS A 12 -16.63 7.52 25.01
N CYS A 13 -17.89 7.05 24.79
CA CYS A 13 -18.38 5.85 25.49
C CYS A 13 -19.08 4.84 24.57
N GLY A 14 -19.19 5.12 23.27
CA GLY A 14 -19.84 4.22 22.31
C GLY A 14 -21.37 4.19 22.41
N ALA A 15 -21.98 4.98 23.31
CA ALA A 15 -23.43 4.99 23.47
C ALA A 15 -24.13 5.61 22.26
N ARG A 16 -25.29 5.03 21.93
CA ARG A 16 -26.17 5.54 20.87
C ARG A 16 -26.88 6.81 21.34
N VAL A 17 -26.88 7.83 20.49
CA VAL A 17 -27.51 9.12 20.74
C VAL A 17 -28.59 9.36 19.70
N GLU A 18 -29.78 9.77 20.17
CA GLU A 18 -30.95 10.00 19.30
C GLU A 18 -30.71 11.14 18.30
N PRO A 19 -31.41 11.11 17.14
CA PRO A 19 -31.36 12.19 16.16
C PRO A 19 -31.69 13.55 16.78
N SER A 20 -30.97 14.59 16.37
CA SER A 20 -31.20 15.96 16.85
C SER A 20 -31.03 16.98 15.73
N LEU A 21 -31.86 17.99 15.73
CA LEU A 21 -31.74 19.14 14.83
C LEU A 21 -30.50 19.99 15.13
N ASN A 22 -29.92 19.87 16.31
CA ASN A 22 -28.65 20.53 16.66
C ASN A 22 -27.55 20.23 15.66
N VAL A 23 -27.51 18.98 15.13
CA VAL A 23 -26.50 18.58 14.11
C VAL A 23 -26.62 19.44 12.85
N ALA A 24 -27.86 19.75 12.43
CA ALA A 24 -28.10 20.61 11.29
C ALA A 24 -27.71 22.08 11.52
N ALA A 25 -27.75 22.51 12.77
CA ALA A 25 -27.35 23.84 13.20
C ALA A 25 -25.84 23.95 13.53
N GLY A 26 -25.10 22.87 13.40
CA GLY A 26 -23.67 22.83 13.77
C GLY A 26 -23.42 22.90 15.28
N LEU A 27 -24.42 22.54 16.09
CA LEU A 27 -24.34 22.55 17.54
C LEU A 27 -23.90 21.18 18.09
N SER A 28 -23.30 21.18 19.29
CA SER A 28 -22.92 19.96 20.00
C SER A 28 -24.15 19.13 20.42
N LEU A 29 -23.92 17.83 20.58
CA LEU A 29 -24.83 16.89 21.22
C LEU A 29 -24.27 16.53 22.60
N THR A 30 -25.16 16.35 23.58
CA THR A 30 -24.80 15.82 24.90
C THR A 30 -25.12 14.34 24.96
N CYS A 31 -24.14 13.51 25.27
CA CYS A 31 -24.36 12.08 25.42
C CYS A 31 -25.19 11.76 26.66
N PRO A 32 -26.34 11.07 26.55
CA PRO A 32 -27.18 10.74 27.68
C PRO A 32 -26.54 9.73 28.65
N ALA A 33 -25.56 8.96 28.20
CA ALA A 33 -24.92 7.94 29.02
C ALA A 33 -23.72 8.46 29.81
N CYS A 34 -22.90 9.34 29.22
CA CYS A 34 -21.68 9.83 29.89
C CYS A 34 -21.65 11.33 30.15
N GLY A 35 -22.68 12.08 29.72
CA GLY A 35 -22.81 13.52 29.93
C GLY A 35 -21.85 14.41 29.14
N ARG A 36 -20.95 13.81 28.33
CA ARG A 36 -19.98 14.58 27.53
C ARG A 36 -20.62 15.14 26.28
N GLU A 37 -20.16 16.33 25.92
CA GLU A 37 -20.50 16.95 24.64
C GLU A 37 -19.60 16.46 23.51
N PHE A 38 -20.17 16.35 22.31
CA PHE A 38 -19.46 16.03 21.09
C PHE A 38 -20.18 16.60 19.86
N TYR A 39 -19.47 16.74 18.76
CA TYR A 39 -20.07 17.12 17.49
C TYR A 39 -20.33 15.86 16.67
N ALA A 40 -21.55 15.69 16.21
CA ALA A 40 -21.90 14.63 15.27
C ALA A 40 -21.37 14.98 13.86
N PRO A 41 -21.10 13.97 13.02
CA PRO A 41 -20.64 14.21 11.65
C PRO A 41 -21.62 15.08 10.87
N SER A 42 -21.10 16.14 10.24
CA SER A 42 -21.82 17.00 9.30
C SER A 42 -22.10 16.27 7.98
N ALA A 43 -22.78 16.90 7.05
CA ALA A 43 -23.00 16.32 5.72
C ALA A 43 -21.69 16.12 4.95
N GLU A 44 -20.70 17.00 5.14
CA GLU A 44 -19.38 16.89 4.52
C GLU A 44 -18.54 15.77 5.13
N ASP A 45 -18.64 15.55 6.44
CA ASP A 45 -17.98 14.46 7.15
C ASP A 45 -18.56 13.08 6.78
N LEU A 46 -19.69 13.04 6.10
CA LEU A 46 -20.31 11.81 5.57
C LEU A 46 -20.02 11.60 4.08
N ALA A 47 -19.29 12.50 3.43
CA ALA A 47 -18.98 12.41 2.00
C ALA A 47 -17.61 11.79 1.77
N PHE A 48 -17.53 10.80 0.88
CA PHE A 48 -16.31 10.07 0.56
C PHE A 48 -15.22 10.91 -0.16
N ASN A 49 -15.60 12.07 -0.68
CA ASN A 49 -14.70 13.02 -1.35
C ASN A 49 -14.41 14.28 -0.51
N SER A 50 -14.73 14.25 0.77
CA SER A 50 -14.56 15.34 1.73
C SER A 50 -14.09 14.79 3.08
N GLY A 51 -14.53 15.36 4.19
CA GLY A 51 -14.14 14.96 5.56
C GLY A 51 -14.46 13.50 5.91
N GLY A 52 -15.46 12.91 5.25
CA GLY A 52 -15.84 11.50 5.44
C GLY A 52 -15.01 10.49 4.66
N ALA A 53 -14.03 10.90 3.89
CA ALA A 53 -13.18 10.00 3.11
C ALA A 53 -12.43 9.01 4.01
N CYS A 54 -12.33 7.77 3.59
CA CYS A 54 -11.44 6.81 4.23
C CYS A 54 -9.99 7.31 4.15
N PRO A 55 -9.28 7.49 5.26
CA PRO A 55 -7.93 8.06 5.27
C PRO A 55 -6.92 7.18 4.53
N THR A 56 -7.12 5.87 4.53
CA THR A 56 -6.21 4.89 3.91
C THR A 56 -6.26 4.93 2.38
N CYS A 57 -7.46 4.98 1.80
CA CYS A 57 -7.60 5.02 0.35
C CYS A 57 -7.96 6.40 -0.21
N GLY A 58 -8.04 7.43 0.62
CA GLY A 58 -8.42 8.77 0.21
C GLY A 58 -9.81 8.85 -0.43
N GLY A 59 -10.74 7.97 -0.01
CA GLY A 59 -12.10 7.92 -0.56
C GLY A 59 -12.23 7.22 -1.91
N THR A 60 -11.17 6.54 -2.41
CA THR A 60 -11.26 5.76 -3.67
C THR A 60 -11.96 4.42 -3.49
N GLY A 61 -11.92 3.84 -2.29
CA GLY A 61 -12.44 2.51 -1.98
C GLY A 61 -11.54 1.36 -2.45
N VAL A 62 -10.48 1.67 -3.18
CA VAL A 62 -9.56 0.68 -3.78
C VAL A 62 -8.15 0.92 -3.26
N MET A 63 -7.40 -0.16 -3.14
CA MET A 63 -5.94 -0.11 -2.91
C MET A 63 -5.22 -0.82 -4.04
N ARG A 64 -4.03 -0.32 -4.34
CA ARG A 64 -3.06 -0.98 -5.22
C ARG A 64 -1.97 -1.55 -4.36
N GLU A 65 -1.82 -2.86 -4.41
CA GLU A 65 -0.79 -3.58 -3.68
C GLU A 65 0.12 -4.29 -4.67
N VAL A 66 1.38 -4.52 -4.27
CA VAL A 66 2.29 -5.30 -5.10
C VAL A 66 1.78 -6.74 -5.17
N ASP A 67 1.67 -7.25 -6.38
CA ASP A 67 1.37 -8.66 -6.63
C ASP A 67 2.68 -9.44 -6.73
N GLU A 68 3.08 -10.09 -5.66
CA GLU A 68 4.34 -10.82 -5.57
C GLU A 68 4.48 -11.91 -6.65
N ALA A 69 3.37 -12.56 -7.02
CA ALA A 69 3.39 -13.57 -8.07
C ALA A 69 3.79 -12.98 -9.44
N SER A 70 3.51 -11.70 -9.66
CA SER A 70 3.89 -10.99 -10.88
C SER A 70 5.38 -10.61 -10.94
N LEU A 71 6.06 -10.59 -9.79
CA LEU A 71 7.48 -10.22 -9.72
C LEU A 71 8.39 -11.30 -10.29
N VAL A 72 7.99 -12.57 -10.14
CA VAL A 72 8.72 -13.74 -10.62
C VAL A 72 7.72 -14.68 -11.36
N PRO A 73 7.28 -14.32 -12.57
CA PRO A 73 6.26 -15.09 -13.29
C PRO A 73 6.78 -16.43 -13.84
N ASP A 74 8.10 -16.59 -13.96
CA ASP A 74 8.74 -17.80 -14.45
C ASP A 74 9.84 -18.22 -13.46
N GLU A 75 9.46 -19.07 -12.50
CA GLU A 75 10.38 -19.59 -11.48
C GLU A 75 11.39 -20.62 -12.02
N SER A 76 11.27 -21.07 -13.27
CA SER A 76 12.26 -21.95 -13.89
C SER A 76 13.53 -21.21 -14.31
N LYS A 77 13.47 -19.87 -14.40
CA LYS A 77 14.61 -19.02 -14.71
C LYS A 77 15.46 -18.72 -13.48
N THR A 78 16.73 -18.47 -13.73
CA THR A 78 17.65 -17.96 -12.72
C THR A 78 17.49 -16.42 -12.57
N ILE A 79 17.94 -15.88 -11.46
CA ILE A 79 17.98 -14.41 -11.27
C ILE A 79 18.87 -13.77 -12.33
N ASN A 80 19.99 -14.42 -12.72
CA ASN A 80 20.88 -13.95 -13.76
C ASN A 80 20.19 -13.88 -15.14
N GLU A 81 19.26 -14.80 -15.44
CA GLU A 81 18.45 -14.80 -16.64
C GLU A 81 17.26 -13.82 -16.56
N GLY A 82 17.03 -13.19 -15.42
CA GLY A 82 15.99 -12.19 -15.25
C GLY A 82 14.69 -12.73 -14.68
N ALA A 83 14.72 -13.77 -13.85
CA ALA A 83 13.55 -14.27 -13.13
C ALA A 83 12.81 -13.14 -12.38
N VAL A 84 13.54 -12.25 -11.71
CA VAL A 84 13.00 -11.10 -10.96
C VAL A 84 12.81 -9.92 -11.92
N LEU A 85 11.61 -9.81 -12.49
CA LEU A 85 11.29 -8.81 -13.52
C LEU A 85 11.49 -7.35 -13.10
N PRO A 86 11.14 -6.91 -11.87
CA PRO A 86 11.32 -5.52 -11.48
C PRO A 86 12.78 -5.04 -11.57
N TRP A 87 13.74 -5.89 -11.25
CA TRP A 87 15.16 -5.52 -11.29
C TRP A 87 15.67 -5.22 -12.71
N GLY A 88 15.14 -5.91 -13.71
CA GLY A 88 15.52 -5.65 -15.10
C GLY A 88 14.70 -4.56 -15.81
N THR A 89 13.54 -4.18 -15.26
CA THR A 89 12.58 -3.31 -15.96
C THR A 89 12.31 -1.97 -15.27
N LEU A 90 12.42 -1.91 -13.95
CA LEU A 90 12.18 -0.71 -13.14
C LEU A 90 13.46 -0.18 -12.49
N MET A 91 14.48 -1.00 -12.40
CA MET A 91 15.76 -0.68 -11.80
C MET A 91 16.90 -1.16 -12.70
N TRP A 92 18.13 -0.89 -12.31
CA TRP A 92 19.29 -1.35 -13.06
C TRP A 92 19.56 -2.85 -12.82
N ASP A 93 19.98 -3.54 -13.85
CA ASP A 93 20.35 -4.96 -13.87
C ASP A 93 21.42 -5.36 -12.81
N LEU A 94 22.08 -4.35 -12.28
CA LEU A 94 23.05 -4.42 -11.19
C LEU A 94 22.51 -5.11 -9.92
N MET A 95 21.20 -5.05 -9.68
CA MET A 95 20.61 -5.64 -8.47
C MET A 95 20.83 -7.15 -8.36
N LYS A 96 21.01 -7.84 -9.47
CA LYS A 96 21.38 -9.27 -9.50
C LYS A 96 22.71 -9.54 -8.79
N GLN A 97 23.72 -8.69 -9.05
CA GLN A 97 25.04 -8.82 -8.42
C GLN A 97 24.95 -8.48 -6.93
N VAL A 98 24.20 -7.42 -6.57
CA VAL A 98 24.00 -7.05 -5.17
C VAL A 98 23.26 -8.14 -4.39
N ALA A 99 22.31 -8.84 -5.02
CA ALA A 99 21.60 -9.97 -4.42
C ALA A 99 22.56 -11.14 -4.10
N GLY A 100 23.52 -11.39 -4.98
CA GLY A 100 24.60 -12.37 -4.71
C GLY A 100 25.38 -12.04 -3.45
N GLU A 101 25.74 -10.77 -3.24
CA GLU A 101 26.43 -10.29 -2.02
C GLU A 101 25.53 -10.29 -0.77
N MET A 102 24.22 -10.42 -0.95
CA MET A 102 23.26 -10.68 0.14
C MET A 102 23.17 -12.15 0.51
N GLY A 103 23.84 -13.05 -0.23
CA GLY A 103 23.84 -14.49 -0.01
C GLY A 103 22.74 -15.24 -0.78
N VAL A 104 22.15 -14.61 -1.80
CA VAL A 104 21.17 -15.25 -2.68
C VAL A 104 21.90 -15.92 -3.86
N ARG A 105 21.65 -17.20 -4.13
CA ARG A 105 22.17 -17.89 -5.31
C ARG A 105 21.45 -17.38 -6.57
N THR A 106 22.19 -16.70 -7.43
CA THR A 106 21.65 -16.04 -8.63
C THR A 106 21.73 -16.87 -9.90
N ASP A 107 22.43 -18.00 -9.84
CA ASP A 107 22.76 -18.92 -10.94
C ASP A 107 21.93 -20.21 -10.97
N VAL A 108 21.05 -20.41 -9.97
CA VAL A 108 20.11 -21.53 -9.92
C VAL A 108 18.69 -21.07 -10.23
N PRO A 109 17.80 -21.95 -10.74
CA PRO A 109 16.38 -21.63 -10.93
C PRO A 109 15.74 -21.09 -9.67
N PHE A 110 14.87 -20.09 -9.81
CA PHE A 110 14.22 -19.42 -8.66
C PHE A 110 13.44 -20.40 -7.78
N ASN A 111 12.83 -21.44 -8.37
CA ASN A 111 12.11 -22.50 -7.64
C ASN A 111 13.05 -23.39 -6.79
N GLN A 112 14.35 -23.32 -6.98
CA GLN A 112 15.36 -24.05 -6.17
C GLN A 112 15.99 -23.18 -5.07
N LEU A 113 15.60 -21.92 -4.96
CA LEU A 113 16.00 -21.06 -3.85
C LEU A 113 15.34 -21.52 -2.56
N THR A 114 16.09 -21.43 -1.46
CA THR A 114 15.55 -21.69 -0.13
C THR A 114 14.49 -20.64 0.24
N PRO A 115 13.58 -20.93 1.20
CA PRO A 115 12.63 -19.94 1.69
C PRO A 115 13.29 -18.64 2.17
N GLN A 116 14.48 -18.73 2.80
CA GLN A 116 15.23 -17.56 3.26
C GLN A 116 15.79 -16.72 2.11
N GLU A 117 16.28 -17.34 1.04
CA GLU A 117 16.75 -16.64 -0.15
C GLU A 117 15.58 -15.95 -0.86
N ARG A 118 14.43 -16.61 -0.97
CA ARG A 118 13.21 -16.01 -1.54
C ARG A 118 12.73 -14.83 -0.71
N ASP A 119 12.71 -14.94 0.62
CA ASP A 119 12.34 -13.83 1.51
C ASP A 119 13.31 -12.65 1.35
N LEU A 120 14.60 -12.89 1.22
CA LEU A 120 15.57 -11.83 0.90
C LEU A 120 15.24 -11.14 -0.42
N VAL A 121 14.86 -11.90 -1.46
CA VAL A 121 14.51 -11.32 -2.77
C VAL A 121 13.26 -10.44 -2.66
N PHE A 122 12.23 -10.88 -1.94
CA PHE A 122 10.96 -10.16 -1.85
C PHE A 122 10.96 -9.06 -0.79
N HIS A 123 11.58 -9.29 0.38
CA HIS A 123 11.44 -8.46 1.58
C HIS A 123 12.76 -8.08 2.25
N GLY A 124 13.90 -8.52 1.72
CA GLY A 124 15.21 -8.27 2.32
C GLY A 124 15.46 -6.79 2.63
N PRO A 125 16.20 -6.47 3.70
CA PRO A 125 16.45 -5.10 4.13
C PRO A 125 17.32 -4.32 3.13
N ALA A 126 17.10 -3.01 3.06
CA ALA A 126 17.96 -2.11 2.30
C ALA A 126 19.31 -1.98 2.98
N VAL A 127 20.31 -2.69 2.48
CA VAL A 127 21.69 -2.73 3.02
C VAL A 127 22.65 -2.32 1.93
N LYS A 128 23.62 -1.46 2.27
CA LYS A 128 24.69 -1.06 1.38
C LYS A 128 25.72 -2.21 1.28
N LYS A 129 26.01 -2.62 0.05
CA LYS A 129 27.00 -3.65 -0.25
C LYS A 129 28.10 -3.10 -1.15
N HIS A 130 29.28 -3.59 -0.94
CA HIS A 130 30.42 -3.35 -1.82
C HIS A 130 30.43 -4.48 -2.85
N ILE A 131 30.32 -4.13 -4.12
CA ILE A 131 30.29 -5.09 -5.23
C ILE A 131 31.40 -4.78 -6.23
N LEU A 132 31.83 -5.80 -6.94
CA LEU A 132 32.67 -5.64 -8.09
C LEU A 132 31.81 -5.66 -9.36
N TYR A 133 31.41 -4.47 -9.80
CA TYR A 133 30.52 -4.33 -10.95
C TYR A 133 31.25 -4.71 -12.24
N VAL A 134 30.69 -5.68 -12.96
CA VAL A 134 31.12 -6.08 -14.30
C VAL A 134 30.09 -5.60 -15.32
N PRO A 135 30.44 -4.66 -16.21
CA PRO A 135 29.55 -4.19 -17.27
C PRO A 135 29.18 -5.30 -18.26
N LYS A 136 28.03 -5.18 -18.94
CA LYS A 136 27.58 -6.15 -19.96
C LYS A 136 28.54 -6.30 -21.14
N ASN A 137 29.32 -5.28 -21.46
CA ASN A 137 30.34 -5.30 -22.52
C ASN A 137 31.63 -6.01 -22.07
N GLY A 138 31.74 -6.45 -20.84
CA GLY A 138 32.87 -7.25 -20.34
C GLY A 138 34.19 -6.49 -20.11
N GLU A 139 34.22 -5.18 -20.29
CA GLU A 139 35.42 -4.37 -20.12
C GLU A 139 35.53 -3.83 -18.67
N GLY A 140 36.44 -4.44 -17.94
CA GLY A 140 36.87 -4.00 -16.61
C GLY A 140 35.83 -4.23 -15.50
N ALA A 141 36.34 -4.60 -14.32
CA ALA A 141 35.52 -4.66 -13.11
C ALA A 141 35.80 -3.41 -12.28
N THR A 142 34.74 -2.72 -11.85
CA THR A 142 34.82 -1.48 -11.06
C THR A 142 34.25 -1.71 -9.68
N PRO A 143 34.96 -1.42 -8.59
CA PRO A 143 34.37 -1.46 -7.25
C PRO A 143 33.30 -0.40 -7.09
N LEU A 144 32.13 -0.79 -6.60
CA LEU A 144 30.97 0.08 -6.45
C LEU A 144 30.25 -0.24 -5.15
N ASP A 145 29.92 0.80 -4.40
CA ASP A 145 29.02 0.70 -3.27
C ASP A 145 27.59 0.89 -3.74
N PHE A 146 26.75 -0.12 -3.54
CA PHE A 146 25.36 -0.05 -3.95
C PHE A 146 24.42 -0.56 -2.86
N THR A 147 23.25 0.07 -2.72
CA THR A 147 22.25 -0.37 -1.75
C THR A 147 21.37 -1.44 -2.37
N TYR A 148 21.24 -2.56 -1.67
CA TYR A 148 20.29 -3.60 -2.02
C TYR A 148 18.86 -3.09 -1.86
N TYR A 149 18.04 -3.33 -2.87
CA TYR A 149 16.60 -3.06 -2.85
C TYR A 149 15.87 -4.32 -3.29
N ASN A 150 15.04 -4.85 -2.40
CA ASN A 150 14.22 -6.02 -2.68
C ASN A 150 13.20 -5.77 -3.82
N ALA A 151 12.59 -6.83 -4.33
CA ALA A 151 11.71 -6.76 -5.49
C ALA A 151 10.42 -5.97 -5.20
N VAL A 152 9.82 -6.14 -4.02
CA VAL A 152 8.62 -5.41 -3.57
C VAL A 152 8.92 -3.92 -3.47
N TYR A 153 9.96 -3.54 -2.73
CA TYR A 153 10.37 -2.14 -2.58
C TYR A 153 10.66 -1.48 -3.94
N THR A 154 11.26 -2.23 -4.88
CA THR A 154 11.55 -1.72 -6.23
C THR A 154 10.27 -1.27 -6.94
N VAL A 155 9.17 -2.03 -6.81
CA VAL A 155 7.87 -1.68 -7.40
C VAL A 155 7.23 -0.52 -6.65
N GLU A 156 7.21 -0.54 -5.32
CA GLU A 156 6.66 0.54 -4.48
C GLU A 156 7.35 1.87 -4.75
N ASN A 157 8.69 1.87 -4.79
CA ASN A 157 9.48 3.06 -5.08
C ASN A 157 9.26 3.57 -6.51
N ALA A 158 9.08 2.67 -7.47
CA ALA A 158 8.73 3.04 -8.84
C ALA A 158 7.33 3.65 -8.91
N LEU A 159 6.34 3.08 -8.20
CA LEU A 159 4.98 3.61 -8.12
C LEU A 159 4.95 5.00 -7.49
N ALA A 160 5.67 5.21 -6.39
CA ALA A 160 5.76 6.51 -5.72
C ALA A 160 6.38 7.62 -6.60
N LYS A 161 7.18 7.24 -7.61
CA LYS A 161 7.85 8.17 -8.54
C LYS A 161 7.12 8.34 -9.87
N VAL A 162 5.98 7.68 -10.07
CA VAL A 162 5.18 7.82 -11.29
C VAL A 162 4.69 9.25 -11.45
N LYS A 163 4.95 9.84 -12.63
CA LYS A 163 4.53 11.21 -12.97
C LYS A 163 3.59 11.26 -14.18
N ASP A 164 3.51 10.19 -14.94
CA ASP A 164 2.74 10.11 -16.17
C ASP A 164 2.12 8.71 -16.39
N ASP A 165 1.21 8.63 -17.36
CA ASP A 165 0.52 7.38 -17.71
C ASP A 165 1.48 6.29 -18.22
N LYS A 166 2.59 6.68 -18.86
CA LYS A 166 3.59 5.73 -19.36
C LYS A 166 4.33 5.06 -18.20
N GLY A 167 4.70 5.84 -17.19
CA GLY A 167 5.27 5.33 -15.94
C GLY A 167 4.30 4.41 -15.22
N LEU A 168 3.03 4.83 -15.12
CA LEU A 168 1.98 4.01 -14.49
C LEU A 168 1.80 2.65 -15.19
N LYS A 169 1.73 2.62 -16.52
CA LYS A 169 1.62 1.37 -17.30
C LYS A 169 2.80 0.41 -17.08
N ARG A 170 4.00 0.93 -16.86
CA ARG A 170 5.18 0.10 -16.57
C ARG A 170 5.10 -0.59 -15.22
N VAL A 171 4.55 0.09 -14.22
CA VAL A 171 4.43 -0.43 -12.85
C VAL A 171 3.17 -1.28 -12.68
N ALA A 172 2.08 -0.92 -13.36
CA ALA A 172 0.74 -1.52 -13.20
C ALA A 172 0.73 -3.05 -13.36
N ARG A 173 1.61 -3.62 -14.19
CA ARG A 173 1.71 -5.08 -14.36
C ARG A 173 2.19 -5.83 -13.12
N PHE A 174 2.74 -5.12 -12.14
CA PHE A 174 3.20 -5.65 -10.86
C PHE A 174 2.24 -5.35 -9.71
N LEU A 175 1.08 -4.76 -10.03
CA LEU A 175 0.10 -4.34 -9.03
C LEU A 175 -1.20 -5.12 -9.23
N ARG A 176 -1.81 -5.48 -8.13
CA ARG A 176 -3.21 -5.90 -8.09
C ARG A 176 -4.05 -4.81 -7.45
N GLU A 177 -5.25 -4.62 -7.96
CA GLU A 177 -6.24 -3.75 -7.35
C GLU A 177 -7.22 -4.59 -6.52
N GLY A 178 -7.55 -4.10 -5.35
CA GLY A 178 -8.51 -4.74 -4.46
C GLY A 178 -9.27 -3.71 -3.64
N PRO A 179 -10.35 -4.13 -2.94
CA PRO A 179 -11.04 -3.25 -2.03
C PRO A 179 -10.09 -2.80 -0.92
N CYS A 180 -10.21 -1.54 -0.52
CA CYS A 180 -9.45 -1.01 0.61
C CYS A 180 -9.71 -1.86 1.86
N ARG A 181 -8.66 -2.33 2.52
CA ARG A 181 -8.76 -3.21 3.70
C ARG A 181 -9.46 -2.55 4.89
N ASP A 182 -9.35 -1.21 5.03
CA ASP A 182 -9.92 -0.49 6.16
C ASP A 182 -11.39 -0.15 5.95
N CYS A 183 -11.77 0.29 4.76
CA CYS A 183 -13.16 0.64 4.50
C CYS A 183 -13.94 -0.45 3.77
N GLY A 184 -13.31 -1.56 3.37
CA GLY A 184 -13.97 -2.67 2.65
C GLY A 184 -14.57 -2.24 1.31
N GLY A 185 -14.05 -1.17 0.69
CA GLY A 185 -14.59 -0.61 -0.56
C GLY A 185 -15.69 0.44 -0.36
N THR A 186 -16.12 0.73 0.88
CA THR A 186 -17.19 1.71 1.16
C THR A 186 -16.78 3.15 0.87
N ARG A 187 -15.48 3.43 0.77
CA ARG A 187 -14.88 4.75 0.53
C ARG A 187 -14.93 5.70 1.73
N LEU A 188 -15.63 5.32 2.81
CA LEU A 188 -15.90 6.14 3.97
C LEU A 188 -14.99 5.77 5.14
N SER A 189 -14.65 6.76 5.95
CA SER A 189 -13.99 6.60 7.24
C SER A 189 -14.87 5.80 8.21
N GLU A 190 -14.31 5.26 9.27
CA GLU A 190 -15.06 4.57 10.31
C GLU A 190 -16.11 5.50 10.95
N ALA A 191 -15.74 6.74 11.28
CA ALA A 191 -16.65 7.73 11.84
C ALA A 191 -17.84 8.05 10.91
N ALA A 192 -17.59 8.12 9.59
CA ALA A 192 -18.63 8.37 8.59
C ALA A 192 -19.60 7.19 8.43
N ARG A 193 -19.20 5.97 8.80
CA ARG A 193 -20.04 4.76 8.73
C ARG A 193 -20.87 4.48 10.00
N GLN A 194 -20.57 5.19 11.11
CA GLN A 194 -21.24 4.97 12.40
C GLN A 194 -22.69 5.49 12.45
N PRO A 195 -23.05 6.64 11.85
CA PRO A 195 -24.44 7.12 11.89
C PRO A 195 -25.40 6.17 11.19
N GLN A 196 -26.50 5.81 11.84
CA GLN A 196 -27.45 4.82 11.33
C GLN A 196 -28.88 5.39 11.25
N VAL A 197 -29.57 5.13 10.16
CA VAL A 197 -30.98 5.41 9.98
C VAL A 197 -31.73 4.08 9.90
N ARG A 198 -32.62 3.80 10.86
CA ARG A 198 -33.40 2.55 10.95
C ARG A 198 -32.55 1.27 10.90
N GLY A 199 -31.32 1.35 11.42
CA GLY A 199 -30.41 0.20 11.45
C GLY A 199 -29.58 -0.03 10.19
N ILE A 200 -29.64 0.91 9.24
CA ILE A 200 -28.82 0.95 8.00
C ILE A 200 -27.76 2.03 8.15
#